data_4f9fad138d8542c09ed219b35565e1a6
#
_entry.id   4f9fad138d8542c09ed219b35565e1a6
#
_cell.length_a   1.000
_cell.length_b   1.000
_cell.length_c   1.000
_cell.angle_alpha   90.00
_cell.angle_beta   90.00
_cell.angle_gamma   90.00
#
_symmetry.space_group_name_H-M   'P 1'
#
loop_
_entity.id
_entity.type
_entity.pdbx_description
1 polymer ?
#
loop_
_entity_poly.entity_id
_entity_poly.type
_entity_poly.pdbx_seq_one_letter_code
_entity_poly.pdbx_strand_id
1 'polypeptide(L)'
;MPIIRANTGIVTQINVFTVPEGGQDALIDYLAEAAKFASTTPGWISASLHRSRDGTRVVNYAQTESPEAAKQVIERLRDGGWLERNKAFGQAHPGLYDVVFTLER
;
A
#
# COMPACT_ATOMS: atom_id res chain seq x y z
N MET A 1 -4.35 10.91 -9.67
CA MET A 1 -2.87 11.01 -9.55
C MET A 1 -2.48 11.18 -8.10
N PRO A 2 -1.72 10.25 -7.50
CA PRO A 2 -1.22 10.47 -6.15
C PRO A 2 -0.34 11.70 -6.06
N ILE A 3 -0.50 12.47 -5.00
CA ILE A 3 0.29 13.67 -4.72
C ILE A 3 0.93 13.52 -3.35
N ILE A 4 2.22 13.83 -3.24
CA ILE A 4 2.96 13.73 -1.99
C ILE A 4 3.20 15.13 -1.45
N ARG A 5 2.74 15.39 -0.22
CA ARG A 5 2.92 16.68 0.49
C ARG A 5 3.35 16.42 1.92
N ALA A 6 4.30 17.24 2.39
CA ALA A 6 4.75 17.14 3.77
C ALA A 6 3.79 17.84 4.73
N ASN A 7 3.73 17.35 5.97
CA ASN A 7 3.08 18.00 7.11
C ASN A 7 1.59 18.29 6.91
N THR A 8 0.87 17.35 6.26
CA THR A 8 -0.56 17.52 5.96
C THR A 8 -1.49 16.71 6.86
N GLY A 9 -0.95 15.86 7.73
CA GLY A 9 -1.76 14.90 8.50
C GLY A 9 -2.13 13.64 7.71
N ILE A 10 -1.79 13.58 6.42
CA ILE A 10 -1.97 12.37 5.60
C ILE A 10 -1.02 11.29 6.13
N VAL A 11 -1.58 10.10 6.32
CA VAL A 11 -0.79 8.93 6.73
C VAL A 11 -0.46 8.11 5.49
N THR A 12 0.82 7.80 5.34
CA THR A 12 1.31 6.98 4.23
C THR A 12 1.59 5.57 4.72
N GLN A 13 1.01 4.58 4.06
CA GLN A 13 1.37 3.19 4.26
C GLN A 13 2.36 2.79 3.18
N ILE A 14 3.51 2.29 3.60
CA ILE A 14 4.49 1.70 2.68
C ILE A 14 4.64 0.24 3.08
N ASN A 15 4.30 -0.64 2.15
CA ASN A 15 4.42 -2.07 2.38
C ASN A 15 5.36 -2.64 1.32
N VAL A 16 6.50 -3.14 1.75
CA VAL A 16 7.48 -3.75 0.86
C VAL A 16 7.32 -5.26 0.93
N PHE A 17 6.94 -5.86 -0.20
CA PHE A 17 6.84 -7.32 -0.31
C PHE A 17 8.08 -7.88 -0.96
N THR A 18 8.68 -8.89 -0.35
CA THR A 18 9.67 -9.72 -1.03
C THR A 18 8.94 -10.86 -1.74
N VAL A 19 9.31 -11.13 -2.99
CA VAL A 19 8.62 -12.12 -3.82
C VAL A 19 9.59 -13.13 -4.39
N PRO A 20 9.13 -14.36 -4.67
CA PRO A 20 9.95 -15.34 -5.38
C PRO A 20 10.19 -14.89 -6.83
N GLU A 21 11.18 -15.47 -7.47
CA GLU A 21 11.47 -15.21 -8.88
C GLU A 21 10.21 -15.38 -9.73
N GLY A 22 9.92 -14.37 -10.57
CA GLY A 22 8.74 -14.37 -11.43
C GLY A 22 7.43 -14.05 -10.71
N GLY A 23 7.45 -13.73 -9.41
CA GLY A 23 6.25 -13.53 -8.61
C GLY A 23 5.67 -12.13 -8.59
N GLN A 24 6.31 -11.16 -9.23
CA GLN A 24 5.88 -9.76 -9.13
C GLN A 24 4.51 -9.51 -9.74
N ASP A 25 4.27 -10.00 -10.96
CA ASP A 25 3.02 -9.69 -11.69
C ASP A 25 1.79 -10.26 -10.99
N ALA A 26 1.86 -11.48 -10.48
CA ALA A 26 0.75 -12.07 -9.74
C ALA A 26 0.41 -11.28 -8.50
N LEU A 27 1.42 -10.81 -7.75
CA LEU A 27 1.19 -10.00 -6.57
C LEU A 27 0.63 -8.62 -6.93
N ILE A 28 1.14 -8.00 -7.99
CA ILE A 28 0.64 -6.68 -8.44
C ILE A 28 -0.85 -6.79 -8.83
N ASP A 29 -1.24 -7.81 -9.57
CA ASP A 29 -2.65 -8.02 -9.94
C ASP A 29 -3.52 -8.20 -8.70
N TYR A 30 -3.05 -8.97 -7.74
CA TYR A 30 -3.76 -9.20 -6.48
C TYR A 30 -3.89 -7.89 -5.68
N LEU A 31 -2.81 -7.13 -5.53
CA LEU A 31 -2.82 -5.88 -4.78
C LEU A 31 -3.67 -4.80 -5.47
N ALA A 32 -3.74 -4.81 -6.79
CA ALA A 32 -4.63 -3.89 -7.51
C ALA A 32 -6.10 -4.14 -7.15
N GLU A 33 -6.51 -5.40 -7.03
CA GLU A 33 -7.87 -5.73 -6.60
C GLU A 33 -8.09 -5.36 -5.12
N ALA A 34 -7.09 -5.59 -4.28
CA ALA A 34 -7.15 -5.17 -2.87
C ALA A 34 -7.31 -3.64 -2.74
N ALA A 35 -6.60 -2.87 -3.58
CA ALA A 35 -6.72 -1.41 -3.60
C ALA A 35 -8.12 -0.97 -4.00
N LYS A 36 -8.73 -1.60 -4.99
CA LYS A 36 -10.11 -1.31 -5.38
C LYS A 36 -11.07 -1.56 -4.24
N PHE A 37 -10.91 -2.67 -3.52
CA PHE A 37 -11.71 -2.96 -2.34
C PHE A 37 -11.50 -1.91 -1.24
N ALA A 38 -10.24 -1.53 -0.97
CA ALA A 38 -9.91 -0.54 0.05
C ALA A 38 -10.41 0.86 -0.29
N SER A 39 -10.48 1.20 -1.59
CA SER A 39 -10.82 2.55 -2.06
C SER A 39 -12.20 3.04 -1.66
N THR A 40 -13.09 2.15 -1.27
CA THR A 40 -14.44 2.51 -0.79
C THR A 40 -14.47 2.86 0.69
N THR A 41 -13.34 2.77 1.39
CA THR A 41 -13.26 3.16 2.81
C THR A 41 -13.21 4.68 2.94
N PRO A 42 -14.03 5.28 3.81
CA PRO A 42 -13.94 6.72 4.08
C PRO A 42 -12.53 7.11 4.51
N GLY A 43 -11.99 8.17 3.91
CA GLY A 43 -10.64 8.66 4.19
C GLY A 43 -9.52 8.01 3.39
N TRP A 44 -9.80 7.00 2.58
CA TRP A 44 -8.82 6.49 1.62
C TRP A 44 -8.60 7.52 0.52
N ILE A 45 -7.34 7.77 0.16
CA ILE A 45 -6.99 8.79 -0.84
C ILE A 45 -6.46 8.16 -2.12
N SER A 46 -5.41 7.35 -2.02
CA SER A 46 -4.74 6.84 -3.21
C SER A 46 -3.89 5.62 -2.89
N ALA A 47 -3.52 4.90 -3.94
CA ALA A 47 -2.52 3.84 -3.86
C ALA A 47 -1.74 3.79 -5.17
N SER A 48 -0.48 3.41 -5.07
CA SER A 48 0.33 3.09 -6.24
C SER A 48 1.14 1.83 -5.97
N LEU A 49 1.31 1.03 -7.01
CA LEU A 49 2.06 -0.22 -6.93
C LEU A 49 3.34 -0.06 -7.74
N HIS A 50 4.44 -0.49 -7.15
CA HIS A 50 5.78 -0.31 -7.71
C HIS A 50 6.45 -1.66 -7.85
N ARG A 51 6.98 -1.92 -9.04
CA ARG A 51 7.77 -3.12 -9.33
C ARG A 51 9.24 -2.78 -9.20
N SER A 52 9.99 -3.51 -8.37
CA SER A 52 11.44 -3.30 -8.33
C SER A 52 12.06 -3.79 -9.65
N ARG A 53 13.06 -3.07 -10.12
CA ARG A 53 13.71 -3.41 -11.40
C ARG A 53 14.53 -4.69 -11.35
N ASP A 54 14.95 -5.09 -10.13
CA ASP A 54 15.71 -6.32 -9.94
C ASP A 54 14.84 -7.58 -9.83
N GLY A 55 13.52 -7.44 -9.89
CA GLY A 55 12.59 -8.57 -9.88
C GLY A 55 12.26 -9.15 -8.51
N THR A 56 12.78 -8.56 -7.41
CA THR A 56 12.72 -9.18 -6.09
C THR A 56 11.65 -8.63 -5.16
N ARG A 57 11.06 -7.45 -5.48
CA ARG A 57 10.15 -6.76 -4.57
C ARG A 57 8.99 -6.10 -5.31
N VAL A 58 7.90 -5.91 -4.58
CA VAL A 58 6.78 -5.07 -4.97
C VAL A 58 6.48 -4.14 -3.80
N VAL A 59 6.28 -2.86 -4.08
CA VAL A 59 5.93 -1.87 -3.04
C VAL A 59 4.52 -1.38 -3.27
N ASN A 60 3.71 -1.39 -2.21
CA ASN A 60 2.43 -0.69 -2.17
C ASN A 60 2.62 0.60 -1.39
N TYR A 61 2.31 1.72 -2.04
CA TYR A 61 2.37 3.06 -1.46
C TYR A 61 0.96 3.61 -1.43
N ALA A 62 0.36 3.71 -0.24
CA ALA A 62 -1.03 4.11 -0.09
C ALA A 62 -1.15 5.31 0.86
N GLN A 63 -2.13 6.17 0.58
CA GLN A 63 -2.38 7.37 1.38
C GLN A 63 -3.78 7.35 1.95
N THR A 64 -3.89 7.75 3.22
CA THR A 64 -5.16 7.96 3.91
C THR A 64 -5.14 9.31 4.61
N GLU A 65 -6.31 9.91 4.85
CA GLU A 65 -6.40 11.28 5.37
C GLU A 65 -6.11 11.39 6.88
N SER A 66 -6.08 10.27 7.62
CA SER A 66 -5.88 10.28 9.07
C SER A 66 -5.43 8.91 9.58
N PRO A 67 -4.89 8.84 10.82
CA PRO A 67 -4.61 7.56 11.47
C PRO A 67 -5.83 6.65 11.59
N GLU A 68 -7.00 7.23 11.86
CA GLU A 68 -8.25 6.48 11.97
C GLU A 68 -8.64 5.86 10.63
N ALA A 69 -8.51 6.61 9.54
CA ALA A 69 -8.79 6.09 8.20
C ALA A 69 -7.82 4.96 7.84
N ALA A 70 -6.54 5.11 8.16
CA ALA A 70 -5.54 4.06 7.94
C ALA A 70 -5.91 2.78 8.70
N LYS A 71 -6.32 2.93 9.95
CA LYS A 71 -6.76 1.80 10.78
C LYS A 71 -7.97 1.10 10.18
N GLN A 72 -8.97 1.86 9.72
CA GLN A 72 -10.17 1.30 9.08
C GLN A 72 -9.84 0.53 7.80
N VAL A 73 -8.95 1.06 6.97
CA VAL A 73 -8.52 0.39 5.75
C VAL A 73 -7.87 -0.96 6.10
N ILE A 74 -6.96 -0.96 7.06
CA ILE A 74 -6.26 -2.17 7.48
C ILE A 74 -7.25 -3.20 8.05
N GLU A 75 -8.18 -2.77 8.90
CA GLU A 75 -9.20 -3.66 9.48
C GLU A 75 -10.09 -4.28 8.41
N ARG A 76 -10.53 -3.49 7.42
CA ARG A 76 -11.36 -4.01 6.33
C ARG A 76 -10.60 -5.01 5.46
N LEU A 77 -9.35 -4.74 5.18
CA LEU A 77 -8.52 -5.67 4.42
C LEU A 77 -8.29 -6.96 5.19
N ARG A 78 -8.05 -6.87 6.50
CA ARG A 78 -7.90 -8.05 7.36
C ARG A 78 -9.19 -8.86 7.41
N ASP A 79 -10.32 -8.20 7.69
CA ASP A 79 -11.60 -8.88 7.87
C ASP A 79 -12.11 -9.50 6.57
N GLY A 80 -11.77 -8.91 5.43
CA GLY A 80 -12.07 -9.45 4.11
C GLY A 80 -11.14 -10.57 3.66
N GLY A 81 -10.13 -10.92 4.47
CA GLY A 81 -9.18 -11.99 4.17
C GLY A 81 -8.04 -11.58 3.24
N TRP A 82 -7.95 -10.31 2.86
CA TRP A 82 -6.92 -9.84 1.92
C TRP A 82 -5.52 -9.95 2.49
N LEU A 83 -5.34 -9.59 3.78
CA LEU A 83 -4.02 -9.64 4.41
C LEU A 83 -3.52 -11.08 4.56
N GLU A 84 -4.40 -12.00 4.88
CA GLU A 84 -4.02 -13.42 4.99
C GLU A 84 -3.64 -13.99 3.63
N ARG A 85 -4.40 -13.67 2.59
CA ARG A 85 -4.11 -14.18 1.24
C ARG A 85 -2.85 -13.57 0.62
N ASN A 86 -2.36 -12.40 1.10
CA ASN A 86 -1.09 -11.82 0.69
C ASN A 86 0.07 -12.82 0.83
N LYS A 87 0.01 -13.67 1.85
CA LYS A 87 1.09 -14.61 2.18
C LYS A 87 1.36 -15.63 1.08
N ALA A 88 0.36 -15.89 0.22
CA ALA A 88 0.53 -16.80 -0.91
C ALA A 88 1.44 -16.22 -1.99
N PHE A 89 1.64 -14.89 -2.02
CA PHE A 89 2.38 -14.20 -3.08
C PHE A 89 3.76 -13.72 -2.64
N GLY A 90 3.97 -13.50 -1.36
CA GLY A 90 5.23 -12.97 -0.88
C GLY A 90 5.18 -12.63 0.61
N GLN A 91 6.28 -12.07 1.11
CA GLN A 91 6.39 -11.68 2.50
C GLN A 91 6.25 -10.16 2.62
N ALA A 92 5.26 -9.70 3.40
CA ALA A 92 4.97 -8.30 3.61
C ALA A 92 5.84 -7.69 4.72
N HIS A 93 6.24 -6.43 4.52
CA HIS A 93 6.93 -5.62 5.51
C HIS A 93 6.24 -4.26 5.57
N PRO A 94 5.07 -4.14 6.25
CA PRO A 94 4.29 -2.91 6.27
C PRO A 94 4.79 -1.92 7.30
N GLY A 95 4.53 -0.63 7.04
CA GLY A 95 4.74 0.44 7.99
C GLY A 95 3.85 1.63 7.69
N LEU A 96 3.59 2.44 8.71
CA LEU A 96 2.86 3.70 8.57
C LEU A 96 3.84 4.85 8.79
N TYR A 97 3.75 5.87 7.96
CA TYR A 97 4.72 6.96 7.88
C TYR A 97 4.05 8.30 7.72
N ASP A 98 4.74 9.34 8.19
CA ASP A 98 4.39 10.72 7.91
C ASP A 98 5.40 11.30 6.93
N VAL A 99 4.94 12.07 5.95
CA VAL A 99 5.85 12.79 5.06
C VAL A 99 6.33 14.05 5.77
N VAL A 100 7.63 14.16 5.99
CA VAL A 100 8.21 15.26 6.76
C VAL A 100 9.01 16.26 5.90
N PHE A 101 9.29 15.93 4.66
CA PHE A 101 10.02 16.80 3.74
C PHE A 101 9.76 16.39 2.31
N THR A 102 9.52 17.38 1.44
CA THR A 102 9.47 17.20 -0.01
C THR A 102 10.23 18.33 -0.69
N LEU A 103 10.82 18.07 -1.83
CA LEU A 103 11.48 19.06 -2.66
C LEU A 103 11.13 18.79 -4.12
N GLU A 104 10.64 19.80 -4.79
CA GLU A 104 10.40 19.76 -6.24
C GLU A 104 11.41 20.66 -6.95
N ARG A 105 11.72 20.28 -8.17
CA ARG A 105 12.59 21.03 -9.05
C ARG A 105 11.83 22.12 -9.77
#